data_edbd83963b0ea6ce644e2a3c62271cc3
#
_entry.id   edbd83963b0ea6ce644e2a3c62271cc3
#
_cell.length_a   1.000
_cell.length_b   1.000
_cell.length_c   1.000
_cell.angle_alpha   90.00
_cell.angle_beta   90.00
_cell.angle_gamma   90.00
#
_symmetry.space_group_name_H-M   'P 1'
#
loop_
_entity.id
_entity.type
_entity.pdbx_description
1 polymer ?
#
loop_
_entity_poly.entity_id
_entity_poly.type
_entity_poly.pdbx_seq_one_letter_code
_entity_poly.pdbx_strand_id
1 'polypeptide(L)'
;MTNLNDLFNEWDESRIDIVGQNGNEGLHYEKNDELIVKKPKILVTGVTGYIGSQVSRVLFERGWDVIGLDINSHQNDISAYVSRFVHWDIRDAQFFEQYDAVVHLAGLISVEESMTNPTEYYSTNLLGTAQVLRQMDRNTHLIFASTAGAFDPQSPYARSKIAAEDIIKEQANNYTIFRFFNVAGSDGDNMQQGNATHLIRIAAECAVGTRDKMSIFGHDYDTGDGTCIRDYVHVVDLANAIANAIEKGPKNTPYECIGSGTGYTVKEVIRMMKRVSGVDFEVVDSPRRAGDPAVLIINNRFDGLEINYTLEDMCRSAWQVELKRGVL
;
A
#
# COMPACT_ATOMS: atom_id res chain seq x y z
N MET A 1 24.26 17.87 -7.75
CA MET A 1 23.30 16.78 -7.54
C MET A 1 22.41 17.25 -6.41
N THR A 2 21.23 17.74 -6.74
CA THR A 2 20.25 18.18 -5.75
C THR A 2 19.62 16.94 -5.15
N ASN A 3 19.75 16.74 -3.85
CA ASN A 3 19.14 15.62 -3.14
C ASN A 3 17.62 15.83 -3.13
N LEU A 4 16.82 14.77 -3.30
CA LEU A 4 15.35 14.84 -3.15
C LEU A 4 14.96 15.50 -1.82
N ASN A 5 15.75 15.30 -0.76
CA ASN A 5 15.55 15.97 0.54
C ASN A 5 15.65 17.49 0.45
N ASP A 6 16.44 18.03 -0.49
CA ASP A 6 16.55 19.48 -0.68
C ASP A 6 15.32 20.06 -1.40
N LEU A 7 14.59 19.22 -2.16
CA LEU A 7 13.33 19.58 -2.81
C LEU A 7 12.13 19.61 -1.84
N PHE A 8 12.19 18.82 -0.76
CA PHE A 8 11.04 18.64 0.14
C PHE A 8 11.20 19.36 1.50
N ASN A 9 12.43 19.73 1.90
CA ASN A 9 12.66 20.35 3.21
C ASN A 9 12.44 21.86 3.27
N GLU A 10 12.12 22.52 2.16
CA GLU A 10 11.98 23.98 2.13
C GLU A 10 10.79 24.43 1.29
N TRP A 11 9.59 24.22 1.82
CA TRP A 11 8.42 25.04 1.47
C TRP A 11 8.51 26.39 2.20
N ASP A 12 9.64 27.05 2.07
CA ASP A 12 9.80 28.45 2.37
C ASP A 12 9.74 29.19 1.03
N GLU A 13 8.79 30.08 0.88
CA GLU A 13 8.58 30.90 -0.34
C GLU A 13 9.82 31.71 -0.76
N SER A 14 10.93 31.66 -0.02
CA SER A 14 12.17 32.40 -0.26
C SER A 14 13.26 31.64 -1.05
N ARG A 15 13.05 30.33 -1.36
CA ARG A 15 14.05 29.53 -2.12
C ARG A 15 13.45 28.86 -3.35
N ILE A 16 13.40 29.63 -4.42
CA ILE A 16 13.01 29.16 -5.74
C ILE A 16 14.26 29.12 -6.62
N ASP A 17 14.73 27.90 -6.97
CA ASP A 17 15.78 27.76 -7.99
C ASP A 17 15.19 28.01 -9.37
N ILE A 18 15.56 29.14 -9.96
CA ILE A 18 15.17 29.53 -11.32
C ILE A 18 16.13 28.87 -12.31
N VAL A 19 15.63 27.90 -13.09
CA VAL A 19 16.35 27.35 -14.23
C VAL A 19 16.17 28.30 -15.42
N GLY A 20 17.05 29.30 -15.55
CA GLY A 20 17.17 30.13 -16.75
C GLY A 20 18.00 29.44 -17.84
N GLN A 21 17.51 29.41 -19.07
CA GLN A 21 18.34 29.07 -20.22
C GLN A 21 19.31 30.23 -20.51
N ASN A 22 20.60 29.88 -20.63
CA ASN A 22 21.76 30.69 -21.07
C ASN A 22 22.49 31.49 -20.00
N GLY A 23 23.74 31.06 -19.80
CA GLY A 23 24.74 31.82 -19.05
C GLY A 23 25.11 33.13 -19.73
N ASN A 24 25.19 34.11 -18.90
CA ASN A 24 25.84 35.41 -18.88
C ASN A 24 24.91 36.61 -18.85
N GLU A 25 25.20 37.45 -17.82
CA GLU A 25 24.90 38.86 -17.67
C GLU A 25 23.49 39.34 -17.34
N GLY A 26 23.36 39.85 -16.11
CA GLY A 26 22.38 40.87 -15.74
C GLY A 26 20.93 40.45 -15.67
N LEU A 27 20.48 40.17 -14.47
CA LEU A 27 19.05 39.91 -14.18
C LEU A 27 18.19 41.15 -14.50
N HIS A 28 17.59 41.18 -15.67
CA HIS A 28 16.41 42.01 -15.94
C HIS A 28 15.15 41.18 -15.63
N TYR A 29 14.45 41.53 -14.56
CA TYR A 29 13.13 40.94 -14.23
C TYR A 29 12.10 41.56 -15.15
N GLU A 30 11.56 40.82 -16.11
CA GLU A 30 10.28 41.10 -16.70
C GLU A 30 9.15 40.50 -15.84
N LYS A 31 8.15 41.31 -15.59
CA LYS A 31 7.08 41.12 -14.55
C LYS A 31 6.07 40.00 -14.81
N ASN A 32 6.32 39.06 -15.73
CA ASN A 32 5.35 38.06 -16.19
C ASN A 32 5.88 36.62 -16.30
N ASP A 33 7.02 36.29 -15.70
CA ASP A 33 7.44 34.88 -15.61
C ASP A 33 6.73 34.23 -14.42
N GLU A 34 5.64 33.53 -14.69
CA GLU A 34 5.05 32.56 -13.75
C GLU A 34 6.11 31.49 -13.47
N LEU A 35 6.56 31.41 -12.23
CA LEU A 35 7.47 30.36 -11.76
C LEU A 35 6.76 29.00 -11.92
N ILE A 36 7.17 28.22 -12.90
CA ILE A 36 6.69 26.85 -13.07
C ILE A 36 7.40 25.99 -12.03
N VAL A 37 6.78 25.83 -10.86
CA VAL A 37 7.23 24.84 -9.87
C VAL A 37 7.01 23.46 -10.47
N LYS A 38 8.07 22.73 -10.80
CA LYS A 38 7.98 21.37 -11.30
C LYS A 38 7.44 20.48 -10.20
N LYS A 39 6.21 19.99 -10.35
CA LYS A 39 5.60 19.02 -9.43
C LYS A 39 6.36 17.68 -9.51
N PRO A 40 6.65 17.02 -8.38
CA PRO A 40 7.20 15.67 -8.40
C PRO A 40 6.29 14.73 -9.19
N LYS A 41 6.88 13.91 -10.05
CA LYS A 41 6.18 12.97 -10.91
C LYS A 41 6.34 11.55 -10.35
N ILE A 42 5.23 10.93 -9.97
CA ILE A 42 5.21 9.65 -9.28
C ILE A 42 4.45 8.61 -10.12
N LEU A 43 5.09 7.48 -10.40
CA LEU A 43 4.42 6.32 -10.97
C LEU A 43 3.88 5.43 -9.87
N VAL A 44 2.59 5.12 -9.90
CA VAL A 44 1.95 4.14 -9.01
C VAL A 44 1.54 2.93 -9.84
N THR A 45 2.13 1.78 -9.61
CA THR A 45 1.71 0.51 -10.23
C THR A 45 0.71 -0.20 -9.33
N GLY A 46 -0.27 -0.91 -9.90
CA GLY A 46 -1.39 -1.44 -9.13
C GLY A 46 -2.34 -0.33 -8.65
N VAL A 47 -2.42 0.74 -9.44
CA VAL A 47 -3.07 2.01 -9.08
C VAL A 47 -4.57 1.90 -8.84
N THR A 48 -5.27 0.99 -9.52
CA THR A 48 -6.71 0.76 -9.33
C THR A 48 -7.03 -0.16 -8.16
N GLY A 49 -6.00 -0.82 -7.60
CA GLY A 49 -6.13 -1.67 -6.42
C GLY A 49 -6.49 -0.90 -5.15
N TYR A 50 -6.82 -1.61 -4.09
CA TYR A 50 -7.23 -1.06 -2.80
C TYR A 50 -6.21 -0.07 -2.20
N ILE A 51 -4.94 -0.46 -2.11
CA ILE A 51 -3.88 0.41 -1.57
C ILE A 51 -3.50 1.47 -2.62
N GLY A 52 -3.40 1.08 -3.91
CA GLY A 52 -2.97 1.96 -4.99
C GLY A 52 -3.87 3.16 -5.19
N SER A 53 -5.19 2.97 -5.15
CA SER A 53 -6.15 4.07 -5.27
C SER A 53 -6.04 5.07 -4.11
N GLN A 54 -5.87 4.57 -2.89
CA GLN A 54 -5.68 5.43 -1.72
C GLN A 54 -4.36 6.20 -1.75
N VAL A 55 -3.27 5.54 -2.15
CA VAL A 55 -1.95 6.18 -2.32
C VAL A 55 -2.05 7.28 -3.37
N SER A 56 -2.65 7.00 -4.53
CA SER A 56 -2.80 7.99 -5.60
C SER A 56 -3.57 9.23 -5.15
N ARG A 57 -4.64 9.03 -4.36
CA ARG A 57 -5.39 10.14 -3.77
C ARG A 57 -4.52 10.99 -2.87
N VAL A 58 -3.79 10.39 -1.92
CA VAL A 58 -2.93 11.14 -0.98
C VAL A 58 -1.82 11.89 -1.72
N LEU A 59 -1.18 11.27 -2.74
CA LEU A 59 -0.15 11.92 -3.53
C LEU A 59 -0.71 13.12 -4.33
N PHE A 60 -1.90 12.95 -4.93
CA PHE A 60 -2.60 14.02 -5.63
C PHE A 60 -2.97 15.19 -4.69
N GLU A 61 -3.48 14.88 -3.49
CA GLU A 61 -3.83 15.88 -2.47
C GLU A 61 -2.60 16.66 -1.99
N ARG A 62 -1.39 16.08 -2.05
CA ARG A 62 -0.11 16.77 -1.83
C ARG A 62 0.37 17.57 -3.05
N GLY A 63 -0.41 17.62 -4.12
CA GLY A 63 -0.12 18.40 -5.32
C GLY A 63 0.86 17.74 -6.30
N TRP A 64 1.16 16.44 -6.17
CA TRP A 64 2.09 15.73 -7.04
C TRP A 64 1.45 15.26 -8.33
N ASP A 65 2.26 15.07 -9.37
CA ASP A 65 1.82 14.54 -10.67
C ASP A 65 1.84 13.01 -10.62
N VAL A 66 0.64 12.40 -10.51
CA VAL A 66 0.50 10.95 -10.34
C VAL A 66 0.18 10.29 -11.68
N ILE A 67 1.03 9.36 -12.09
CA ILE A 67 0.79 8.48 -13.24
C ILE A 67 0.44 7.10 -12.70
N GLY A 68 -0.69 6.54 -13.15
CA GLY A 68 -1.15 5.22 -12.75
C GLY A 68 -0.87 4.15 -13.79
N LEU A 69 -0.40 2.97 -13.37
CA LEU A 69 -0.27 1.78 -14.19
C LEU A 69 -1.00 0.60 -13.54
N ASP A 70 -1.86 -0.07 -14.30
CA ASP A 70 -2.56 -1.27 -13.85
C ASP A 70 -2.98 -2.14 -15.04
N ILE A 71 -3.14 -3.44 -14.81
CA ILE A 71 -3.76 -4.37 -15.77
C ILE A 71 -5.28 -4.29 -15.75
N ASN A 72 -5.87 -3.75 -14.68
CA ASN A 72 -7.30 -3.54 -14.52
C ASN A 72 -7.61 -2.04 -14.63
N SER A 73 -8.69 -1.69 -15.32
CA SER A 73 -9.10 -0.29 -15.48
C SER A 73 -10.28 0.14 -14.60
N HIS A 74 -10.89 -0.80 -13.84
CA HIS A 74 -12.21 -0.57 -13.22
C HIS A 74 -12.35 -1.06 -11.78
N GLN A 75 -11.24 -1.28 -11.03
CA GLN A 75 -11.35 -1.73 -9.64
C GLN A 75 -11.84 -0.61 -8.72
N ASN A 76 -11.10 0.49 -8.65
CA ASN A 76 -11.51 1.71 -7.96
C ASN A 76 -11.42 2.89 -8.94
N ASP A 77 -12.30 3.88 -8.78
CA ASP A 77 -12.22 5.10 -9.58
C ASP A 77 -11.04 5.96 -9.12
N ILE A 78 -10.09 6.15 -10.01
CA ILE A 78 -8.88 6.94 -9.79
C ILE A 78 -8.82 8.18 -10.70
N SER A 79 -9.85 8.40 -11.51
CA SER A 79 -9.84 9.43 -12.57
C SER A 79 -9.57 10.84 -12.04
N ALA A 80 -9.98 11.13 -10.80
CA ALA A 80 -9.74 12.41 -10.15
C ALA A 80 -8.30 12.57 -9.60
N TYR A 81 -7.53 11.49 -9.45
CA TYR A 81 -6.26 11.47 -8.72
C TYR A 81 -5.04 11.15 -9.58
N VAL A 82 -5.23 10.78 -10.85
CA VAL A 82 -4.14 10.48 -11.77
C VAL A 82 -4.22 11.38 -13.01
N SER A 83 -3.10 11.94 -13.40
CA SER A 83 -3.00 12.76 -14.61
C SER A 83 -2.98 11.91 -15.88
N ARG A 84 -2.53 10.67 -15.78
CA ARG A 84 -2.51 9.70 -16.87
C ARG A 84 -2.63 8.27 -16.32
N PHE A 85 -3.49 7.46 -16.94
CA PHE A 85 -3.62 6.04 -16.69
C PHE A 85 -3.00 5.23 -17.83
N VAL A 86 -2.18 4.24 -17.49
CA VAL A 86 -1.53 3.32 -18.42
C VAL A 86 -2.06 1.91 -18.15
N HIS A 87 -2.85 1.39 -19.09
CA HIS A 87 -3.36 0.02 -19.02
C HIS A 87 -2.31 -0.94 -19.56
N TRP A 88 -1.59 -1.62 -18.66
CA TRP A 88 -0.50 -2.53 -19.03
C TRP A 88 -0.25 -3.59 -17.96
N ASP A 89 0.22 -4.76 -18.42
CA ASP A 89 0.75 -5.80 -17.52
C ASP A 89 2.15 -5.38 -17.03
N ILE A 90 2.38 -5.45 -15.72
CA ILE A 90 3.65 -5.04 -15.13
C ILE A 90 4.84 -5.88 -15.66
N ARG A 91 4.60 -7.11 -16.12
CA ARG A 91 5.63 -8.01 -16.67
C ARG A 91 6.22 -7.52 -17.97
N ASP A 92 5.45 -6.75 -18.74
CA ASP A 92 5.82 -6.24 -20.07
C ASP A 92 5.86 -4.71 -20.13
N ALA A 93 5.58 -4.02 -18.99
CA ALA A 93 5.47 -2.58 -18.93
C ALA A 93 6.72 -1.87 -19.44
N GLN A 94 6.53 -0.77 -20.16
CA GLN A 94 7.58 0.13 -20.63
C GLN A 94 7.34 1.52 -20.01
N PHE A 95 8.40 2.13 -19.50
CA PHE A 95 8.36 3.49 -18.97
C PHE A 95 8.83 4.45 -20.05
N PHE A 96 7.96 5.36 -20.47
CA PHE A 96 8.25 6.28 -21.56
C PHE A 96 8.84 7.61 -21.10
N GLU A 97 8.98 7.77 -19.79
CA GLU A 97 9.48 8.98 -19.15
C GLU A 97 10.15 8.66 -17.82
N GLN A 98 10.86 9.65 -17.28
CA GLN A 98 11.49 9.53 -15.96
C GLN A 98 10.51 9.93 -14.86
N TYR A 99 10.62 9.27 -13.71
CA TYR A 99 9.84 9.52 -12.51
C TYR A 99 10.77 9.86 -11.35
N ASP A 100 10.31 10.77 -10.47
CA ASP A 100 11.03 11.08 -9.24
C ASP A 100 10.93 9.92 -8.25
N ALA A 101 9.76 9.24 -8.20
CA ALA A 101 9.60 7.98 -7.47
C ALA A 101 8.67 7.01 -8.22
N VAL A 102 8.83 5.72 -7.91
CA VAL A 102 7.93 4.64 -8.33
C VAL A 102 7.39 3.94 -7.08
N VAL A 103 6.07 3.96 -6.89
CA VAL A 103 5.38 3.21 -5.85
C VAL A 103 4.87 1.91 -6.47
N HIS A 104 5.61 0.81 -6.22
CA HIS A 104 5.34 -0.48 -6.83
C HIS A 104 4.45 -1.34 -5.94
N LEU A 105 3.13 -1.29 -6.21
CA LEU A 105 2.08 -2.04 -5.50
C LEU A 105 1.48 -3.16 -6.34
N ALA A 106 1.71 -3.17 -7.66
CA ALA A 106 1.23 -4.23 -8.54
C ALA A 106 1.78 -5.59 -8.11
N GLY A 107 0.89 -6.58 -7.99
CA GLY A 107 1.27 -7.93 -7.61
C GLY A 107 0.08 -8.78 -7.18
N LEU A 108 0.27 -10.08 -7.18
CA LEU A 108 -0.68 -11.06 -6.65
C LEU A 108 -0.48 -11.22 -5.15
N ILE A 109 -1.59 -11.28 -4.38
CA ILE A 109 -1.54 -11.19 -2.92
C ILE A 109 -2.20 -12.36 -2.17
N SER A 110 -2.91 -13.27 -2.85
CA SER A 110 -3.61 -14.37 -2.21
C SER A 110 -2.66 -15.48 -1.78
N VAL A 111 -2.55 -15.73 -0.49
CA VAL A 111 -1.76 -16.83 0.07
C VAL A 111 -2.31 -18.18 -0.42
N GLU A 112 -3.63 -18.36 -0.37
CA GLU A 112 -4.30 -19.62 -0.75
C GLU A 112 -4.10 -19.92 -2.24
N GLU A 113 -4.34 -18.97 -3.13
CA GLU A 113 -4.15 -19.14 -4.56
C GLU A 113 -2.68 -19.42 -4.92
N SER A 114 -1.74 -18.81 -4.20
CA SER A 114 -0.31 -19.04 -4.42
C SER A 114 0.10 -20.50 -4.22
N MET A 115 -0.62 -21.25 -3.37
CA MET A 115 -0.34 -22.67 -3.13
C MET A 115 -0.70 -23.55 -4.34
N THR A 116 -1.68 -23.14 -5.13
CA THR A 116 -2.13 -23.85 -6.33
C THR A 116 -1.48 -23.32 -7.61
N ASN A 117 -1.14 -22.03 -7.67
CA ASN A 117 -0.56 -21.37 -8.84
C ASN A 117 0.79 -20.68 -8.55
N PRO A 118 1.80 -21.36 -7.99
CA PRO A 118 3.03 -20.71 -7.54
C PRO A 118 3.79 -19.98 -8.67
N THR A 119 3.81 -20.55 -9.89
CA THR A 119 4.51 -19.97 -11.04
C THR A 119 3.99 -18.58 -11.38
N GLU A 120 2.68 -18.35 -11.33
CA GLU A 120 2.07 -17.05 -11.63
C GLU A 120 2.49 -15.99 -10.59
N TYR A 121 2.63 -16.40 -9.32
CA TYR A 121 3.10 -15.51 -8.26
C TYR A 121 4.57 -15.09 -8.44
N TYR A 122 5.45 -16.02 -8.85
CA TYR A 122 6.83 -15.66 -9.19
C TYR A 122 6.89 -14.82 -10.47
N SER A 123 6.09 -15.15 -11.48
CA SER A 123 6.02 -14.39 -12.72
C SER A 123 5.59 -12.94 -12.45
N THR A 124 4.49 -12.74 -11.73
CA THR A 124 3.97 -11.39 -11.49
C THR A 124 4.80 -10.63 -10.46
N ASN A 125 5.08 -11.23 -9.29
CA ASN A 125 5.70 -10.51 -8.18
C ASN A 125 7.21 -10.33 -8.35
N LEU A 126 7.92 -11.33 -8.87
CA LEU A 126 9.37 -11.25 -9.06
C LEU A 126 9.75 -10.69 -10.43
N LEU A 127 9.25 -11.31 -11.55
CA LEU A 127 9.62 -10.83 -12.88
C LEU A 127 9.00 -9.46 -13.18
N GLY A 128 7.79 -9.18 -12.70
CA GLY A 128 7.20 -7.83 -12.77
C GLY A 128 8.07 -6.80 -12.04
N THR A 129 8.57 -7.11 -10.83
CA THR A 129 9.51 -6.22 -10.12
C THR A 129 10.83 -6.06 -10.89
N ALA A 130 11.37 -7.14 -11.47
CA ALA A 130 12.56 -7.07 -12.30
C ALA A 130 12.34 -6.19 -13.54
N GLN A 131 11.15 -6.20 -14.12
CA GLN A 131 10.80 -5.32 -15.23
C GLN A 131 10.74 -3.85 -14.80
N VAL A 132 10.14 -3.54 -13.64
CA VAL A 132 10.17 -2.19 -13.07
C VAL A 132 11.62 -1.70 -12.91
N LEU A 133 12.49 -2.49 -12.31
CA LEU A 133 13.91 -2.14 -12.09
C LEU A 133 14.66 -1.87 -13.41
N ARG A 134 14.37 -2.60 -14.49
CA ARG A 134 14.98 -2.38 -15.80
C ARG A 134 14.56 -1.06 -16.45
N GLN A 135 13.35 -0.58 -16.15
CA GLN A 135 12.77 0.61 -16.78
C GLN A 135 13.04 1.88 -15.97
N MET A 136 13.38 1.74 -14.68
CA MET A 136 13.66 2.87 -13.80
C MET A 136 15.02 3.50 -14.10
N ASP A 137 15.07 4.83 -13.96
CA ASP A 137 16.35 5.53 -13.83
C ASP A 137 17.02 5.18 -12.49
N ARG A 138 18.36 5.19 -12.45
CA ARG A 138 19.12 4.84 -11.25
C ARG A 138 18.91 5.80 -10.07
N ASN A 139 18.43 7.01 -10.33
CA ASN A 139 18.14 8.01 -9.30
C ASN A 139 16.71 7.97 -8.81
N THR A 140 15.81 7.25 -9.49
CA THR A 140 14.41 7.10 -9.08
C THR A 140 14.31 6.39 -7.74
N HIS A 141 13.52 6.91 -6.82
CA HIS A 141 13.23 6.27 -5.53
C HIS A 141 12.17 5.18 -5.70
N LEU A 142 12.53 3.92 -5.51
CA LEU A 142 11.59 2.79 -5.51
C LEU A 142 10.98 2.60 -4.12
N ILE A 143 9.66 2.72 -4.01
CA ILE A 143 8.88 2.26 -2.85
C ILE A 143 8.27 0.91 -3.21
N PHE A 144 8.63 -0.14 -2.49
CA PHE A 144 8.16 -1.50 -2.77
C PHE A 144 7.26 -2.04 -1.67
N ALA A 145 6.09 -2.54 -2.08
CA ALA A 145 5.15 -3.23 -1.18
C ALA A 145 5.53 -4.69 -1.00
N SER A 146 6.13 -5.01 0.14
CA SER A 146 6.35 -6.36 0.61
C SER A 146 5.31 -6.75 1.69
N THR A 147 5.52 -7.81 2.43
CA THR A 147 4.54 -8.41 3.33
C THR A 147 5.16 -8.83 4.67
N ALA A 148 4.40 -8.71 5.74
CA ALA A 148 4.76 -9.31 7.04
C ALA A 148 4.92 -10.84 6.97
N GLY A 149 4.28 -11.51 5.99
CA GLY A 149 4.51 -12.93 5.72
C GLY A 149 5.96 -13.29 5.35
N ALA A 150 6.78 -12.29 5.00
CA ALA A 150 8.22 -12.47 4.75
C ALA A 150 9.04 -12.78 6.02
N PHE A 151 8.49 -12.63 7.22
CA PHE A 151 9.16 -13.04 8.46
C PHE A 151 9.15 -14.57 8.66
N ASP A 152 8.11 -15.25 8.15
CA ASP A 152 8.01 -16.72 8.13
C ASP A 152 7.36 -17.16 6.80
N PRO A 153 8.17 -17.36 5.73
CA PRO A 153 7.67 -17.48 4.34
C PRO A 153 7.12 -18.88 4.02
N GLN A 154 5.99 -19.24 4.58
CA GLN A 154 5.35 -20.56 4.38
C GLN A 154 4.68 -20.70 3.00
N SER A 155 4.37 -19.60 2.29
CA SER A 155 3.67 -19.61 1.00
C SER A 155 4.54 -19.18 -0.18
N PRO A 156 4.24 -19.61 -1.43
CA PRO A 156 4.85 -19.08 -2.63
C PRO A 156 4.69 -17.56 -2.77
N TYR A 157 3.56 -16.99 -2.32
CA TYR A 157 3.36 -15.55 -2.24
C TYR A 157 4.46 -14.88 -1.40
N ALA A 158 4.65 -15.30 -0.15
CA ALA A 158 5.66 -14.71 0.72
C ALA A 158 7.08 -14.89 0.15
N ARG A 159 7.40 -16.07 -0.40
CA ARG A 159 8.71 -16.34 -1.04
C ARG A 159 8.93 -15.50 -2.28
N SER A 160 7.89 -15.27 -3.13
CA SER A 160 8.02 -14.40 -4.31
C SER A 160 8.28 -12.94 -3.93
N LYS A 161 7.69 -12.46 -2.82
CA LYS A 161 7.97 -11.11 -2.30
C LYS A 161 9.40 -10.99 -1.76
N ILE A 162 9.91 -11.98 -1.04
CA ILE A 162 11.31 -12.01 -0.59
C ILE A 162 12.28 -12.00 -1.77
N ALA A 163 12.04 -12.83 -2.78
CA ALA A 163 12.86 -12.84 -3.99
C ALA A 163 12.88 -11.47 -4.69
N ALA A 164 11.74 -10.76 -4.69
CA ALA A 164 11.67 -9.39 -5.18
C ALA A 164 12.43 -8.39 -4.29
N GLU A 165 12.36 -8.52 -2.95
CA GLU A 165 13.20 -7.73 -2.04
C GLU A 165 14.69 -7.91 -2.33
N ASP A 166 15.12 -9.14 -2.62
CA ASP A 166 16.54 -9.44 -2.84
C ASP A 166 17.05 -8.81 -4.13
N ILE A 167 16.32 -8.92 -5.25
CA ILE A 167 16.76 -8.25 -6.50
C ILE A 167 16.71 -6.72 -6.40
N ILE A 168 15.79 -6.15 -5.60
CA ILE A 168 15.77 -4.70 -5.35
C ILE A 168 17.05 -4.27 -4.64
N LYS A 169 17.45 -4.96 -3.57
CA LYS A 169 18.68 -4.67 -2.82
C LYS A 169 19.94 -4.79 -3.67
N GLU A 170 19.95 -5.69 -4.66
CA GLU A 170 21.07 -5.88 -5.57
C GLU A 170 21.14 -4.85 -6.71
N GLN A 171 20.00 -4.35 -7.19
CA GLN A 171 19.93 -3.59 -8.44
C GLN A 171 19.52 -2.12 -8.27
N ALA A 172 18.72 -1.78 -7.25
CA ALA A 172 18.28 -0.40 -7.02
C ALA A 172 19.28 0.39 -6.17
N ASN A 173 19.58 1.61 -6.58
CA ASN A 173 20.42 2.52 -5.79
C ASN A 173 19.62 3.19 -4.68
N ASN A 174 18.35 3.51 -4.96
CA ASN A 174 17.47 4.26 -4.08
C ASN A 174 16.18 3.47 -3.87
N TYR A 175 15.98 2.91 -2.68
CA TYR A 175 14.78 2.14 -2.39
C TYR A 175 14.31 2.26 -0.94
N THR A 176 13.02 2.01 -0.74
CA THR A 176 12.39 1.74 0.56
C THR A 176 11.47 0.53 0.39
N ILE A 177 11.78 -0.56 1.09
CA ILE A 177 10.98 -1.78 1.09
C ILE A 177 10.08 -1.75 2.31
N PHE A 178 8.77 -1.81 2.12
CA PHE A 178 7.80 -1.86 3.19
C PHE A 178 7.20 -3.26 3.34
N ARG A 179 7.37 -3.89 4.50
CA ARG A 179 6.60 -5.08 4.89
C ARG A 179 5.32 -4.64 5.57
N PHE A 180 4.21 -4.74 4.83
CA PHE A 180 2.89 -4.39 5.32
C PHE A 180 2.33 -5.48 6.23
N PHE A 181 1.77 -5.06 7.36
CA PHE A 181 0.91 -5.88 8.21
C PHE A 181 -0.53 -5.84 7.66
N ASN A 182 -1.57 -6.10 8.46
CA ASN A 182 -2.92 -6.19 7.91
C ASN A 182 -3.49 -4.80 7.62
N VAL A 183 -3.66 -4.49 6.35
CA VAL A 183 -4.24 -3.23 5.91
C VAL A 183 -5.76 -3.34 5.93
N ALA A 184 -6.44 -2.37 6.55
CA ALA A 184 -7.89 -2.38 6.72
C ALA A 184 -8.50 -0.98 6.63
N GLY A 185 -9.81 -0.90 6.65
CA GLY A 185 -10.55 0.36 6.58
C GLY A 185 -10.76 0.88 5.15
N SER A 186 -11.30 2.06 5.04
CA SER A 186 -11.53 2.78 3.78
C SER A 186 -11.59 4.28 4.05
N ASP A 187 -11.30 5.10 3.07
CA ASP A 187 -11.57 6.54 3.09
C ASP A 187 -13.05 6.89 2.79
N GLY A 188 -13.87 5.85 2.59
CA GLY A 188 -15.29 5.95 2.26
C GLY A 188 -15.61 5.66 0.80
N ASP A 189 -14.61 5.64 -0.07
CA ASP A 189 -14.79 5.41 -1.51
C ASP A 189 -13.98 4.23 -2.03
N ASN A 190 -12.74 4.04 -1.56
CA ASN A 190 -11.91 2.93 -2.02
C ASN A 190 -12.32 1.59 -1.40
N MET A 191 -12.30 0.54 -2.20
CA MET A 191 -12.76 -0.80 -1.82
C MET A 191 -11.71 -1.86 -2.11
N GLN A 192 -11.62 -2.85 -1.21
CA GLN A 192 -10.95 -4.10 -1.54
C GLN A 192 -11.77 -4.86 -2.59
N GLN A 193 -11.16 -5.22 -3.71
CA GLN A 193 -11.84 -5.93 -4.79
C GLN A 193 -11.73 -7.46 -4.65
N GLY A 194 -12.51 -8.19 -5.46
CA GLY A 194 -12.54 -9.65 -5.45
C GLY A 194 -13.13 -10.24 -4.17
N ASN A 195 -12.88 -11.53 -3.93
CA ASN A 195 -13.32 -12.23 -2.73
C ASN A 195 -12.61 -11.72 -1.48
N ALA A 196 -13.35 -11.52 -0.39
CA ALA A 196 -12.77 -11.12 0.88
C ALA A 196 -11.89 -12.22 1.46
N THR A 197 -10.63 -11.87 1.74
CA THR A 197 -9.65 -12.75 2.40
C THR A 197 -9.21 -12.20 3.75
N HIS A 198 -9.42 -10.90 3.99
CA HIS A 198 -9.02 -10.22 5.22
C HIS A 198 -10.15 -10.17 6.25
N LEU A 199 -9.81 -10.39 7.53
CA LEU A 199 -10.74 -10.57 8.64
C LEU A 199 -11.77 -9.43 8.75
N ILE A 200 -11.33 -8.17 8.74
CA ILE A 200 -12.21 -6.99 8.92
C ILE A 200 -13.22 -6.90 7.77
N ARG A 201 -12.81 -7.17 6.52
CA ARG A 201 -13.73 -7.17 5.38
C ARG A 201 -14.71 -8.33 5.44
N ILE A 202 -14.26 -9.56 5.79
CA ILE A 202 -15.15 -10.72 5.98
C ILE A 202 -16.21 -10.40 7.04
N ALA A 203 -15.81 -9.80 8.16
CA ALA A 203 -16.74 -9.40 9.20
C ALA A 203 -17.73 -8.31 8.73
N ALA A 204 -17.27 -7.36 7.89
CA ALA A 204 -18.15 -6.35 7.29
C ALA A 204 -19.15 -6.96 6.30
N GLU A 205 -18.75 -7.92 5.44
CA GLU A 205 -19.64 -8.68 4.57
C GLU A 205 -20.70 -9.45 5.36
N CYS A 206 -20.34 -10.04 6.51
CA CYS A 206 -21.32 -10.67 7.40
C CYS A 206 -22.28 -9.64 8.01
N ALA A 207 -21.77 -8.49 8.42
CA ALA A 207 -22.58 -7.43 9.02
C ALA A 207 -23.57 -6.78 8.05
N VAL A 208 -23.28 -6.76 6.74
CA VAL A 208 -24.21 -6.28 5.70
C VAL A 208 -25.09 -7.39 5.11
N GLY A 209 -24.86 -8.67 5.48
CA GLY A 209 -25.66 -9.82 5.04
C GLY A 209 -25.30 -10.37 3.66
N THR A 210 -24.19 -9.93 3.05
CA THR A 210 -23.68 -10.50 1.78
C THR A 210 -22.92 -11.80 1.98
N ARG A 211 -22.59 -12.13 3.24
CA ARG A 211 -22.00 -13.38 3.69
C ARG A 211 -22.77 -13.90 4.90
N ASP A 212 -23.20 -15.15 4.87
CA ASP A 212 -24.04 -15.74 5.92
C ASP A 212 -23.32 -15.83 7.27
N LYS A 213 -22.04 -16.24 7.25
CA LYS A 213 -21.23 -16.47 8.45
C LYS A 213 -19.76 -16.29 8.22
N MET A 214 -19.00 -16.10 9.30
CA MET A 214 -17.55 -16.14 9.28
C MET A 214 -16.98 -17.22 10.19
N SER A 215 -15.74 -17.67 9.91
CA SER A 215 -15.04 -18.69 10.68
C SER A 215 -13.95 -18.09 11.56
N ILE A 216 -13.82 -18.58 12.80
CA ILE A 216 -12.63 -18.41 13.64
C ILE A 216 -11.75 -19.65 13.44
N PHE A 217 -10.53 -19.46 12.90
CA PHE A 217 -9.60 -20.54 12.62
C PHE A 217 -8.67 -20.80 13.81
N GLY A 218 -9.07 -21.74 14.68
CA GLY A 218 -8.39 -22.10 15.92
C GLY A 218 -8.78 -21.20 17.09
N HIS A 219 -8.95 -21.85 18.25
CA HIS A 219 -9.31 -21.23 19.54
C HIS A 219 -8.45 -21.76 20.70
N ASP A 220 -7.31 -22.35 20.34
CA ASP A 220 -6.37 -22.99 21.24
C ASP A 220 -4.95 -22.40 21.09
N TYR A 221 -4.83 -21.18 20.53
CA TYR A 221 -3.55 -20.44 20.49
C TYR A 221 -3.16 -19.99 21.90
N ASP A 222 -1.86 -19.90 22.15
CA ASP A 222 -1.33 -19.35 23.40
C ASP A 222 -1.49 -17.81 23.41
N THR A 223 -2.71 -17.37 23.63
CA THR A 223 -3.16 -15.98 23.68
C THR A 223 -4.26 -15.81 24.70
N GLY A 224 -4.60 -14.60 25.09
CA GLY A 224 -5.56 -14.33 26.15
C GLY A 224 -6.98 -14.87 25.92
N ASP A 225 -7.41 -15.02 24.66
CA ASP A 225 -8.76 -15.55 24.31
C ASP A 225 -8.71 -16.78 23.41
N GLY A 226 -7.53 -17.34 23.19
CA GLY A 226 -7.28 -18.53 22.39
C GLY A 226 -7.28 -18.31 20.87
N THR A 227 -7.51 -17.09 20.38
CA THR A 227 -7.45 -16.77 18.95
C THR A 227 -6.18 -16.00 18.60
N CYS A 228 -5.74 -16.08 17.34
CA CYS A 228 -4.50 -15.43 16.94
C CYS A 228 -4.59 -13.89 17.02
N ILE A 229 -3.44 -13.26 17.28
CA ILE A 229 -3.30 -11.81 17.38
C ILE A 229 -2.63 -11.28 16.11
N ARG A 230 -3.20 -10.21 15.54
CA ARG A 230 -2.68 -9.52 14.35
C ARG A 230 -2.61 -8.02 14.58
N ASP A 231 -1.60 -7.41 13.97
CA ASP A 231 -1.46 -5.97 13.86
C ASP A 231 -2.23 -5.47 12.63
N TYR A 232 -2.93 -4.36 12.79
CA TYR A 232 -3.71 -3.72 11.74
C TYR A 232 -3.30 -2.27 11.56
N VAL A 233 -3.35 -1.78 10.32
CA VAL A 233 -3.10 -0.39 9.98
C VAL A 233 -4.20 0.09 9.03
N HIS A 234 -4.68 1.32 9.24
CA HIS A 234 -5.66 1.91 8.34
C HIS A 234 -5.03 2.24 6.99
N VAL A 235 -5.75 1.99 5.88
CA VAL A 235 -5.25 2.23 4.52
C VAL A 235 -4.83 3.69 4.29
N VAL A 236 -5.49 4.65 4.92
CA VAL A 236 -5.15 6.08 4.85
C VAL A 236 -3.83 6.36 5.56
N ASP A 237 -3.60 5.81 6.77
CA ASP A 237 -2.32 5.96 7.50
C ASP A 237 -1.16 5.36 6.69
N LEU A 238 -1.38 4.18 6.09
CA LEU A 238 -0.40 3.55 5.21
C LEU A 238 -0.09 4.42 3.98
N ALA A 239 -1.11 4.98 3.32
CA ALA A 239 -0.91 5.84 2.16
C ALA A 239 -0.12 7.10 2.50
N ASN A 240 -0.41 7.72 3.67
CA ASN A 240 0.37 8.85 4.18
C ASN A 240 1.81 8.44 4.51
N ALA A 241 2.04 7.26 5.08
CA ALA A 241 3.39 6.77 5.35
C ALA A 241 4.20 6.57 4.06
N ILE A 242 3.58 6.10 2.98
CA ILE A 242 4.23 6.01 1.66
C ILE A 242 4.61 7.40 1.14
N ALA A 243 3.70 8.37 1.22
CA ALA A 243 3.99 9.74 0.81
C ALA A 243 5.12 10.36 1.67
N ASN A 244 5.08 10.17 3.00
CA ASN A 244 6.15 10.61 3.90
C ASN A 244 7.51 9.94 3.57
N ALA A 245 7.50 8.68 3.10
CA ALA A 245 8.73 8.01 2.69
C ALA A 245 9.32 8.61 1.41
N ILE A 246 8.48 9.04 0.48
CA ILE A 246 8.95 9.74 -0.73
C ILE A 246 9.60 11.07 -0.34
N GLU A 247 8.96 11.86 0.54
CA GLU A 247 9.49 13.14 1.04
C GLU A 247 10.80 12.98 1.83
N LYS A 248 10.88 11.96 2.69
CA LYS A 248 12.10 11.66 3.48
C LYS A 248 13.25 11.10 2.65
N GLY A 249 12.97 10.63 1.43
CA GLY A 249 13.94 9.98 0.56
C GLY A 249 14.20 8.50 0.91
N PRO A 250 15.08 7.85 0.11
CA PRO A 250 15.33 6.41 0.21
C PRO A 250 15.99 6.02 1.54
N LYS A 251 15.51 4.94 2.12
CA LYS A 251 16.09 4.38 3.36
C LYS A 251 17.26 3.44 3.09
N ASN A 252 17.22 2.68 2.00
CA ASN A 252 18.22 1.66 1.64
C ASN A 252 18.51 0.66 2.78
N THR A 253 17.53 0.48 3.68
CA THR A 253 17.55 -0.54 4.75
C THR A 253 17.02 -1.87 4.20
N PRO A 254 17.29 -3.00 4.85
CA PRO A 254 16.76 -4.29 4.40
C PRO A 254 15.24 -4.29 4.21
N TYR A 255 14.52 -3.63 5.10
CA TYR A 255 13.08 -3.33 5.06
C TYR A 255 12.69 -2.38 6.20
N GLU A 256 11.54 -1.74 6.05
CA GLU A 256 10.80 -1.02 7.07
C GLU A 256 9.44 -1.71 7.28
N CYS A 257 8.81 -1.54 8.43
CA CYS A 257 7.52 -2.15 8.71
C CYS A 257 6.39 -1.14 8.81
N ILE A 258 5.24 -1.49 8.24
CA ILE A 258 4.01 -0.70 8.30
C ILE A 258 2.94 -1.51 9.05
N GLY A 259 2.69 -1.12 10.30
CA GLY A 259 1.70 -1.66 11.22
C GLY A 259 1.48 -0.67 12.35
N SER A 260 0.42 -0.81 13.15
CA SER A 260 0.14 0.13 14.24
C SER A 260 1.03 -0.08 15.48
N GLY A 261 1.57 -1.29 15.64
CA GLY A 261 2.24 -1.74 16.88
C GLY A 261 1.26 -2.21 17.95
N THR A 262 -0.04 -2.21 17.64
CA THR A 262 -1.09 -2.71 18.52
C THR A 262 -1.72 -3.98 17.93
N GLY A 263 -1.64 -5.07 18.68
CA GLY A 263 -2.22 -6.34 18.30
C GLY A 263 -3.66 -6.47 18.77
N TYR A 264 -4.51 -7.05 17.90
CA TYR A 264 -5.89 -7.39 18.23
C TYR A 264 -6.16 -8.86 17.95
N THR A 265 -6.87 -9.53 18.83
CA THR A 265 -7.32 -10.91 18.63
C THR A 265 -8.43 -10.95 17.58
N VAL A 266 -8.65 -12.13 16.97
CA VAL A 266 -9.77 -12.33 16.04
C VAL A 266 -11.11 -12.03 16.73
N LYS A 267 -11.29 -12.46 17.98
CA LYS A 267 -12.51 -12.19 18.74
C LYS A 267 -12.70 -10.71 19.08
N GLU A 268 -11.65 -9.95 19.30
CA GLU A 268 -11.73 -8.49 19.50
C GLU A 268 -12.21 -7.78 18.24
N VAL A 269 -11.68 -8.15 17.07
CA VAL A 269 -12.13 -7.61 15.79
C VAL A 269 -13.60 -7.93 15.53
N ILE A 270 -14.03 -9.16 15.77
CA ILE A 270 -15.44 -9.57 15.60
C ILE A 270 -16.36 -8.76 16.54
N ARG A 271 -15.99 -8.65 17.83
CA ARG A 271 -16.77 -7.85 18.80
C ARG A 271 -16.87 -6.39 18.38
N MET A 272 -15.76 -5.83 17.86
CA MET A 272 -15.73 -4.46 17.36
C MET A 272 -16.67 -4.28 16.16
N MET A 273 -16.62 -5.19 15.18
CA MET A 273 -17.51 -5.14 14.01
C MET A 273 -18.99 -5.24 14.42
N LYS A 274 -19.35 -6.18 15.30
CA LYS A 274 -20.72 -6.29 15.84
C LYS A 274 -21.16 -5.01 16.55
N ARG A 275 -20.25 -4.36 17.30
CA ARG A 275 -20.52 -3.10 17.99
C ARG A 275 -20.79 -1.93 17.02
N VAL A 276 -19.95 -1.77 16.00
CA VAL A 276 -20.07 -0.62 15.07
C VAL A 276 -21.24 -0.77 14.09
N SER A 277 -21.56 -2.00 13.70
CA SER A 277 -22.68 -2.32 12.79
C SER A 277 -24.02 -2.44 13.48
N GLY A 278 -24.03 -2.77 14.79
CA GLY A 278 -25.24 -3.16 15.52
C GLY A 278 -25.81 -4.52 15.14
N VAL A 279 -25.10 -5.31 14.32
CA VAL A 279 -25.55 -6.61 13.78
C VAL A 279 -24.83 -7.75 14.48
N ASP A 280 -25.59 -8.70 15.03
CA ASP A 280 -25.06 -9.95 15.59
C ASP A 280 -25.07 -11.06 14.52
N PHE A 281 -24.04 -11.09 13.68
CA PHE A 281 -23.89 -12.09 12.63
C PHE A 281 -23.31 -13.41 13.16
N GLU A 282 -23.55 -14.50 12.42
CA GLU A 282 -23.13 -15.85 12.79
C GLU A 282 -21.60 -16.00 12.71
N VAL A 283 -21.03 -16.64 13.74
CA VAL A 283 -19.60 -16.97 13.83
C VAL A 283 -19.48 -18.46 14.16
N VAL A 284 -18.66 -19.19 13.41
CA VAL A 284 -18.43 -20.63 13.59
C VAL A 284 -16.95 -20.91 13.86
N ASP A 285 -16.69 -21.90 14.70
CA ASP A 285 -15.33 -22.38 14.95
C ASP A 285 -14.86 -23.30 13.83
N SER A 286 -13.59 -23.17 13.45
CA SER A 286 -12.93 -23.99 12.44
C SER A 286 -11.53 -24.40 12.92
N PRO A 287 -10.96 -25.51 12.43
CA PRO A 287 -9.59 -25.90 12.74
C PRO A 287 -8.58 -24.79 12.42
N ARG A 288 -7.42 -24.80 13.10
CA ARG A 288 -6.31 -23.89 12.78
C ARG A 288 -5.92 -23.99 11.30
N ARG A 289 -5.57 -22.86 10.71
CA ARG A 289 -4.87 -22.84 9.43
C ARG A 289 -3.43 -23.31 9.64
N ALA A 290 -2.93 -24.15 8.75
CA ALA A 290 -1.53 -24.58 8.82
C ALA A 290 -0.59 -23.38 8.63
N GLY A 291 0.42 -23.26 9.50
CA GLY A 291 1.41 -22.19 9.42
C GLY A 291 0.97 -20.83 9.96
N ASP A 292 -0.23 -20.71 10.54
CA ASP A 292 -0.68 -19.42 11.11
C ASP A 292 -0.03 -19.19 12.49
N PRO A 293 0.82 -18.14 12.69
CA PRO A 293 1.45 -17.86 13.98
C PRO A 293 0.42 -17.36 14.99
N ALA A 294 0.65 -17.66 16.29
CA ALA A 294 -0.22 -17.18 17.37
C ALA A 294 -0.23 -15.64 17.44
N VAL A 295 0.91 -15.00 17.26
CA VAL A 295 1.06 -13.54 17.34
C VAL A 295 1.90 -13.03 16.17
N LEU A 296 1.40 -12.01 15.50
CA LEU A 296 2.13 -11.28 14.46
C LEU A 296 1.87 -9.78 14.64
N ILE A 297 2.78 -9.12 15.35
CA ILE A 297 2.76 -7.68 15.68
C ILE A 297 4.12 -7.10 15.32
N ILE A 298 4.14 -5.89 14.85
CA ILE A 298 5.37 -5.16 14.55
C ILE A 298 6.16 -4.82 15.83
N ASN A 299 7.48 -4.99 15.77
CA ASN A 299 8.37 -4.58 16.87
C ASN A 299 9.08 -3.24 16.60
N ASN A 300 9.25 -2.88 15.32
CA ASN A 300 9.91 -1.65 14.92
C ASN A 300 9.15 -1.03 13.73
N ARG A 301 8.52 0.11 13.98
CA ARG A 301 7.66 0.81 13.04
C ARG A 301 8.46 1.84 12.25
N PHE A 302 8.13 2.00 10.97
CA PHE A 302 8.66 3.08 10.14
C PHE A 302 8.42 4.44 10.79
N ASP A 303 9.46 5.26 10.88
CA ASP A 303 9.45 6.57 11.57
C ASP A 303 8.60 7.66 10.88
N GLY A 304 8.17 7.39 9.64
CA GLY A 304 7.25 8.22 8.89
C GLY A 304 5.78 7.79 8.98
N LEU A 305 5.46 6.72 9.75
CA LEU A 305 4.10 6.26 9.95
C LEU A 305 3.47 6.92 11.19
N GLU A 306 2.43 7.70 10.98
CA GLU A 306 1.54 8.23 12.02
C GLU A 306 0.27 7.37 12.07
N ILE A 307 -0.20 7.04 13.28
CA ILE A 307 -1.43 6.28 13.50
C ILE A 307 -2.53 7.23 13.93
N ASN A 308 -3.45 7.50 13.02
CA ASN A 308 -4.59 8.39 13.22
C ASN A 308 -5.92 7.65 13.37
N TYR A 309 -5.96 6.38 12.97
CA TYR A 309 -7.17 5.57 12.97
C TYR A 309 -7.06 4.37 13.91
N THR A 310 -8.16 4.14 14.65
CA THR A 310 -8.30 3.03 15.61
C THR A 310 -8.87 1.78 14.94
N LEU A 311 -8.93 0.66 15.68
CA LEU A 311 -9.65 -0.55 15.23
C LEU A 311 -11.14 -0.24 14.96
N GLU A 312 -11.75 0.63 15.77
CA GLU A 312 -13.14 1.06 15.57
C GLU A 312 -13.33 1.77 14.23
N ASP A 313 -12.43 2.68 13.88
CA ASP A 313 -12.47 3.42 12.61
C ASP A 313 -12.27 2.47 11.42
N MET A 314 -11.34 1.50 11.52
CA MET A 314 -11.14 0.47 10.50
C MET A 314 -12.38 -0.38 10.27
N CYS A 315 -13.02 -0.84 11.36
CA CYS A 315 -14.24 -1.65 11.27
C CYS A 315 -15.42 -0.81 10.72
N ARG A 316 -15.59 0.41 11.20
CA ARG A 316 -16.68 1.31 10.81
C ARG A 316 -16.59 1.67 9.33
N SER A 317 -15.43 2.10 8.86
CA SER A 317 -15.23 2.49 7.46
C SER A 317 -15.33 1.29 6.50
N ALA A 318 -14.81 0.13 6.88
CA ALA A 318 -14.98 -1.10 6.10
C ALA A 318 -16.46 -1.51 5.98
N TRP A 319 -17.21 -1.44 7.08
CA TRP A 319 -18.65 -1.74 7.08
C TRP A 319 -19.43 -0.75 6.22
N GLN A 320 -19.16 0.56 6.34
CA GLN A 320 -19.84 1.59 5.55
C GLN A 320 -19.63 1.43 4.05
N VAL A 321 -18.44 1.03 3.62
CA VAL A 321 -18.12 0.81 2.21
C VAL A 321 -18.78 -0.47 1.67
N GLU A 322 -18.89 -1.53 2.48
CA GLU A 322 -19.63 -2.73 2.07
C GLU A 322 -21.15 -2.49 2.02
N LEU A 323 -21.71 -1.60 2.86
CA LEU A 323 -23.09 -1.14 2.72
C LEU A 323 -23.35 -0.47 1.37
N LYS A 324 -22.45 0.44 0.94
CA LYS A 324 -22.55 1.09 -0.40
C LYS A 324 -22.52 0.06 -1.53
N ARG A 325 -21.66 -0.97 -1.41
CA ARG A 325 -21.53 -2.04 -2.41
C ARG A 325 -22.81 -2.90 -2.54
N GLY A 326 -23.50 -3.18 -1.43
CA GLY A 326 -24.73 -3.96 -1.42
C GLY A 326 -25.97 -3.22 -1.94
N VAL A 327 -25.87 -1.91 -2.19
CA VAL A 327 -26.95 -1.06 -2.73
C VAL A 327 -26.79 -0.85 -4.25
N LEU A 328 -25.62 -1.15 -4.80
CA LEU A 328 -25.33 -1.12 -6.24
C LEU A 328 -25.57 -2.49 -6.88
#